data_c2b4a01005020bc6a1e7ddcedfe6cf41
#
_entry.id   c2b4a01005020bc6a1e7ddcedfe6cf41
#
_cell.length_a   1.000
_cell.length_b   1.000
_cell.length_c   1.000
_cell.angle_alpha   90.00
_cell.angle_beta   90.00
_cell.angle_gamma   90.00
#
_symmetry.space_group_name_H-M   'P 1'
#
loop_
_entity.id
_entity.type
_entity.pdbx_description
1 polymer ?
#
loop_
_entity_poly.entity_id
_entity_poly.type
_entity_poly.pdbx_seq_one_letter_code
_entity_poly.pdbx_strand_id
1 'polypeptide(L)'
;MKKLISLTLAAAMTMSLLAGCGSNSSAGTDSADASAETFKIGGIGPITGAGAVYGIAVKNGAELAIKEINEAGGINGYQIEYNFQDDELDNEKSVNAYNTLKDWGMNMLVGSVTSGCCVAVAAESKNDNMFQITPSGSSVDCIEGNDNVFQVCFTDPNQGVGAADYIGENNLASKVAVIYDSSDVYSSGIYAKFKEEAAAQNFEIVSEEAFTADNKTDFSVQLAKAQEAGAELVFLPIYYTEASLILKQADSMGYAPKFFGCDGLDGILGVENFDTSLAEGVMLLTPFAADAQD
;
A
#
# COMPACT_ATOMS: atom_id res chain seq x y z
N MET A 1 -62.46 -53.38 21.30
CA MET A 1 -61.43 -53.64 20.25
C MET A 1 -60.49 -52.44 19.90
N LYS A 2 -60.98 -51.21 19.99
CA LYS A 2 -60.16 -50.05 19.63
C LYS A 2 -59.01 -49.69 20.64
N LYS A 3 -59.08 -50.12 21.89
CA LYS A 3 -58.09 -49.85 22.91
C LYS A 3 -56.89 -50.84 22.95
N LEU A 4 -57.08 -52.05 22.38
CA LEU A 4 -56.00 -53.05 22.30
C LEU A 4 -55.08 -52.82 21.11
N ILE A 5 -55.55 -52.19 20.04
CA ILE A 5 -54.73 -51.91 18.86
C ILE A 5 -53.74 -50.74 19.14
N SER A 6 -54.10 -49.79 20.00
CA SER A 6 -53.25 -48.66 20.38
C SER A 6 -52.05 -49.10 21.27
N LEU A 7 -52.23 -50.18 22.05
CA LEU A 7 -51.18 -50.63 22.94
C LEU A 7 -50.14 -51.49 22.22
N THR A 8 -50.53 -52.19 21.15
CA THR A 8 -49.59 -52.97 20.34
C THR A 8 -48.74 -52.13 19.42
N LEU A 9 -49.23 -50.94 18.98
CA LEU A 9 -48.44 -50.04 18.17
C LEU A 9 -47.40 -49.27 18.98
N ALA A 10 -47.69 -48.96 20.25
CA ALA A 10 -46.75 -48.30 21.16
C ALA A 10 -45.59 -49.25 21.60
N ALA A 11 -45.88 -50.55 21.74
CA ALA A 11 -44.89 -51.55 22.06
C ALA A 11 -43.93 -51.89 20.91
N ALA A 12 -44.39 -51.75 19.65
CA ALA A 12 -43.53 -51.95 18.47
C ALA A 12 -42.53 -50.77 18.21
N MET A 13 -42.88 -49.56 18.63
CA MET A 13 -41.96 -48.41 18.50
C MET A 13 -40.87 -48.33 19.59
N THR A 14 -41.11 -48.99 20.75
CA THR A 14 -40.12 -48.99 21.81
C THR A 14 -39.07 -50.10 21.65
N MET A 15 -39.32 -51.12 20.84
CA MET A 15 -38.34 -52.20 20.58
C MET A 15 -37.36 -51.88 19.44
N SER A 16 -37.61 -50.86 18.63
CA SER A 16 -36.68 -50.48 17.57
C SER A 16 -35.56 -49.54 18.01
N LEU A 17 -35.54 -49.09 19.27
CA LEU A 17 -34.51 -48.21 19.84
C LEU A 17 -33.43 -48.95 20.68
N LEU A 18 -33.50 -50.26 20.82
CA LEU A 18 -32.60 -51.04 21.64
C LEU A 18 -31.73 -52.08 20.88
N ALA A 19 -31.84 -52.10 19.55
CA ALA A 19 -31.06 -53.06 18.73
C ALA A 19 -29.86 -52.44 18.01
N GLY A 20 -29.31 -51.32 18.53
CA GLY A 20 -28.24 -50.55 17.91
C GLY A 20 -26.92 -50.52 18.70
N CYS A 21 -26.64 -51.55 19.52
CA CYS A 21 -25.34 -51.65 20.18
C CYS A 21 -24.81 -53.08 20.11
N GLY A 22 -23.94 -53.34 19.14
CA GLY A 22 -23.18 -54.57 19.15
C GLY A 22 -22.74 -55.07 17.78
N SER A 23 -21.84 -54.40 17.09
CA SER A 23 -20.88 -55.07 16.21
C SER A 23 -19.68 -54.14 16.02
N ASN A 24 -18.56 -54.62 16.53
CA ASN A 24 -17.24 -54.09 16.38
C ASN A 24 -16.86 -54.09 14.90
N SER A 25 -16.98 -52.95 14.23
CA SER A 25 -16.36 -52.69 12.93
C SER A 25 -15.67 -51.37 13.05
N SER A 26 -14.39 -51.35 12.83
CA SER A 26 -13.54 -50.18 12.70
C SER A 26 -14.23 -49.16 11.75
N ALA A 27 -14.99 -48.27 12.35
CA ALA A 27 -15.43 -47.06 11.69
C ALA A 27 -14.21 -46.14 11.64
N GLY A 28 -13.69 -45.99 10.44
CA GLY A 28 -12.93 -44.82 10.14
C GLY A 28 -13.71 -43.60 10.64
N THR A 29 -13.10 -42.81 11.45
CA THR A 29 -13.51 -41.45 11.71
C THR A 29 -13.51 -40.76 10.37
N ASP A 30 -14.64 -40.78 9.67
CA ASP A 30 -15.00 -39.68 8.82
C ASP A 30 -15.18 -38.48 9.78
N SER A 31 -14.04 -37.87 10.13
CA SER A 31 -14.03 -36.46 10.44
C SER A 31 -14.57 -35.81 9.17
N ALA A 32 -15.86 -35.51 9.12
CA ALA A 32 -16.33 -34.45 8.30
C ALA A 32 -15.43 -33.26 8.69
N ASP A 33 -14.45 -33.00 7.86
CA ASP A 33 -13.69 -31.77 7.84
C ASP A 33 -14.75 -30.71 7.51
N ALA A 34 -15.45 -30.25 8.54
CA ALA A 34 -16.17 -29.01 8.47
C ALA A 34 -15.04 -28.02 8.20
N SER A 35 -14.87 -27.65 6.93
CA SER A 35 -13.94 -26.58 6.55
C SER A 35 -14.25 -25.43 7.51
N ALA A 36 -13.36 -25.21 8.46
CA ALA A 36 -13.51 -24.12 9.41
C ALA A 36 -13.73 -22.88 8.54
N GLU A 37 -14.85 -22.19 8.75
CA GLU A 37 -15.14 -20.97 8.02
C GLU A 37 -13.93 -20.05 8.25
N THR A 38 -13.33 -19.56 7.16
CA THR A 38 -12.18 -18.68 7.20
C THR A 38 -12.61 -17.27 6.88
N PHE A 39 -11.90 -16.29 7.44
CA PHE A 39 -12.05 -14.89 7.09
C PHE A 39 -10.99 -14.54 6.04
N LYS A 40 -11.43 -14.14 4.86
CA LYS A 40 -10.55 -13.91 3.71
C LYS A 40 -10.16 -12.46 3.58
N ILE A 41 -8.87 -12.18 3.70
CA ILE A 41 -8.29 -10.85 3.50
C ILE A 41 -7.57 -10.83 2.14
N GLY A 42 -7.98 -9.91 1.28
CA GLY A 42 -7.24 -9.59 0.05
C GLY A 42 -6.11 -8.61 0.32
N GLY A 43 -5.03 -8.70 -0.43
CA GLY A 43 -3.95 -7.72 -0.47
C GLY A 43 -3.66 -7.30 -1.89
N ILE A 44 -3.37 -6.03 -2.15
CA ILE A 44 -2.98 -5.51 -3.46
C ILE A 44 -1.82 -4.53 -3.27
N GLY A 45 -0.79 -4.69 -4.09
CA GLY A 45 0.33 -3.77 -4.17
C GLY A 45 1.43 -4.30 -5.07
N PRO A 46 2.41 -3.47 -5.45
CA PRO A 46 3.50 -3.88 -6.31
C PRO A 46 4.46 -4.81 -5.55
N ILE A 47 4.65 -6.03 -6.02
CA ILE A 47 5.70 -6.94 -5.52
C ILE A 47 6.73 -7.25 -6.60
N THR A 48 6.51 -6.71 -7.79
CA THR A 48 7.48 -6.66 -8.90
C THR A 48 7.51 -5.25 -9.50
N GLY A 49 8.54 -4.94 -10.30
CA GLY A 49 8.67 -3.64 -10.96
C GLY A 49 9.13 -2.49 -10.05
N ALA A 50 8.80 -1.27 -10.46
CA ALA A 50 9.38 -0.03 -9.93
C ALA A 50 9.01 0.29 -8.46
N GLY A 51 7.89 -0.22 -7.96
CA GLY A 51 7.42 0.00 -6.59
C GLY A 51 7.56 -1.21 -5.66
N ALA A 52 8.29 -2.24 -6.07
CA ALA A 52 8.28 -3.55 -5.42
C ALA A 52 8.65 -3.52 -3.92
N VAL A 53 9.55 -2.62 -3.52
CA VAL A 53 9.99 -2.50 -2.12
C VAL A 53 8.80 -2.22 -1.19
N TYR A 54 7.90 -1.33 -1.60
CA TYR A 54 6.73 -0.97 -0.78
C TYR A 54 5.75 -2.14 -0.62
N GLY A 55 5.37 -2.78 -1.74
CA GLY A 55 4.40 -3.86 -1.71
C GLY A 55 4.93 -5.11 -1.00
N ILE A 56 6.22 -5.42 -1.16
CA ILE A 56 6.87 -6.52 -0.43
C ILE A 56 6.85 -6.25 1.09
N ALA A 57 7.14 -5.01 1.52
CA ALA A 57 7.10 -4.64 2.93
C ALA A 57 5.69 -4.78 3.51
N VAL A 58 4.67 -4.27 2.80
CA VAL A 58 3.26 -4.40 3.20
C VAL A 58 2.82 -5.86 3.27
N LYS A 59 3.13 -6.65 2.24
CA LYS A 59 2.82 -8.08 2.18
C LYS A 59 3.42 -8.81 3.38
N ASN A 60 4.71 -8.61 3.64
CA ASN A 60 5.42 -9.27 4.73
C ASN A 60 4.84 -8.87 6.10
N GLY A 61 4.52 -7.59 6.30
CA GLY A 61 3.91 -7.11 7.54
C GLY A 61 2.52 -7.72 7.76
N ALA A 62 1.68 -7.77 6.71
CA ALA A 62 0.36 -8.39 6.78
C ALA A 62 0.46 -9.90 7.06
N GLU A 63 1.35 -10.63 6.36
CA GLU A 63 1.57 -12.07 6.59
C GLU A 63 2.03 -12.36 8.01
N LEU A 64 2.92 -11.53 8.57
CA LEU A 64 3.38 -11.68 9.96
C LEU A 64 2.22 -11.48 10.94
N ALA A 65 1.44 -10.41 10.80
CA ALA A 65 0.30 -10.15 11.67
C ALA A 65 -0.76 -11.26 11.58
N ILE A 66 -1.07 -11.73 10.38
CA ILE A 66 -2.02 -12.83 10.15
C ILE A 66 -1.52 -14.12 10.79
N LYS A 67 -0.23 -14.43 10.66
CA LYS A 67 0.37 -15.60 11.31
C LYS A 67 0.19 -15.54 12.82
N GLU A 68 0.52 -14.41 13.45
CA GLU A 68 0.37 -14.24 14.91
C GLU A 68 -1.09 -14.36 15.36
N ILE A 69 -2.03 -13.76 14.61
CA ILE A 69 -3.47 -13.86 14.89
C ILE A 69 -3.95 -15.31 14.79
N ASN A 70 -3.54 -16.02 13.75
CA ASN A 70 -3.94 -17.40 13.53
C ASN A 70 -3.34 -18.34 14.59
N GLU A 71 -2.09 -18.15 14.98
CA GLU A 71 -1.44 -18.90 16.07
C GLU A 71 -2.13 -18.65 17.43
N ALA A 72 -2.69 -17.45 17.64
CA ALA A 72 -3.49 -17.12 18.82
C ALA A 72 -4.92 -17.70 18.79
N GLY A 73 -5.31 -18.40 17.72
CA GLY A 73 -6.64 -19.03 17.58
C GLY A 73 -7.59 -18.31 16.65
N GLY A 74 -7.09 -17.32 15.89
CA GLY A 74 -7.87 -16.54 14.94
C GLY A 74 -8.73 -15.45 15.58
N ILE A 75 -9.61 -14.86 14.81
CA ILE A 75 -10.56 -13.84 15.26
C ILE A 75 -11.91 -14.51 15.52
N ASN A 76 -12.36 -14.53 16.77
CA ASN A 76 -13.60 -15.23 17.18
C ASN A 76 -13.63 -16.72 16.74
N GLY A 77 -12.47 -17.37 16.65
CA GLY A 77 -12.35 -18.75 16.20
C GLY A 77 -12.23 -18.94 14.68
N TYR A 78 -12.34 -17.87 13.89
CA TYR A 78 -12.11 -17.91 12.45
C TYR A 78 -10.63 -17.73 12.15
N GLN A 79 -10.05 -18.65 11.37
CA GLN A 79 -8.71 -18.47 10.83
C GLN A 79 -8.74 -17.48 9.67
N ILE A 80 -7.67 -16.70 9.49
CA ILE A 80 -7.52 -15.76 8.39
C ILE A 80 -6.82 -16.47 7.23
N GLU A 81 -7.43 -16.41 6.04
CA GLU A 81 -6.76 -16.69 4.77
C GLU A 81 -6.34 -15.37 4.12
N TYR A 82 -5.15 -15.34 3.54
CA TYR A 82 -4.60 -14.16 2.88
C TYR A 82 -4.21 -14.46 1.44
N ASN A 83 -4.64 -13.59 0.53
CA ASN A 83 -4.26 -13.66 -0.88
C ASN A 83 -3.79 -12.28 -1.33
N PHE A 84 -2.52 -12.19 -1.72
CA PHE A 84 -1.91 -10.94 -2.18
C PHE A 84 -1.70 -10.97 -3.70
N GLN A 85 -2.16 -9.93 -4.38
CA GLN A 85 -2.05 -9.76 -5.83
C GLN A 85 -1.06 -8.65 -6.15
N ASP A 86 -0.22 -8.90 -7.17
CA ASP A 86 0.73 -7.93 -7.71
C ASP A 86 0.02 -6.97 -8.67
N ASP A 87 0.12 -5.69 -8.45
CA ASP A 87 -0.38 -4.66 -9.37
C ASP A 87 0.72 -4.00 -10.22
N GLU A 88 1.98 -4.33 -9.96
CA GLU A 88 3.15 -3.78 -10.68
C GLU A 88 3.18 -2.25 -10.74
N LEU A 89 2.51 -1.57 -9.79
CA LEU A 89 2.32 -0.10 -9.75
C LEU A 89 1.52 0.40 -10.98
N ASP A 90 0.55 -0.37 -11.45
CA ASP A 90 -0.29 -0.08 -12.59
C ASP A 90 -1.77 -0.06 -12.18
N ASN A 91 -2.46 1.04 -12.48
CA ASN A 91 -3.84 1.26 -12.05
C ASN A 91 -4.82 0.22 -12.64
N GLU A 92 -4.65 -0.20 -13.90
CA GLU A 92 -5.53 -1.18 -14.53
C GLU A 92 -5.28 -2.58 -13.95
N LYS A 93 -4.01 -2.94 -13.71
CA LYS A 93 -3.67 -4.20 -13.05
C LYS A 93 -4.20 -4.25 -11.62
N SER A 94 -4.18 -3.13 -10.91
CA SER A 94 -4.72 -3.02 -9.56
C SER A 94 -6.24 -3.29 -9.52
N VAL A 95 -7.00 -2.76 -10.48
CA VAL A 95 -8.43 -3.06 -10.64
C VAL A 95 -8.66 -4.55 -11.00
N ASN A 96 -7.83 -5.12 -11.87
CA ASN A 96 -7.91 -6.54 -12.20
C ASN A 96 -7.58 -7.44 -10.99
N ALA A 97 -6.60 -7.04 -10.18
CA ALA A 97 -6.26 -7.69 -8.92
C ALA A 97 -7.44 -7.65 -7.93
N TYR A 98 -8.11 -6.51 -7.81
CA TYR A 98 -9.31 -6.36 -6.99
C TYR A 98 -10.41 -7.34 -7.43
N ASN A 99 -10.72 -7.39 -8.73
CA ASN A 99 -11.73 -8.31 -9.25
C ASN A 99 -11.35 -9.79 -9.00
N THR A 100 -10.08 -10.14 -9.15
CA THR A 100 -9.58 -11.49 -8.84
C THR A 100 -9.81 -11.85 -7.37
N LEU A 101 -9.53 -10.93 -6.45
CA LEU A 101 -9.76 -11.13 -5.01
C LEU A 101 -11.23 -11.18 -4.66
N LYS A 102 -12.07 -10.40 -5.33
CA LYS A 102 -13.53 -10.45 -5.19
C LYS A 102 -14.07 -11.81 -5.61
N ASP A 103 -13.63 -12.35 -6.76
CA ASP A 103 -14.01 -13.68 -7.23
C ASP A 103 -13.52 -14.81 -6.31
N TRP A 104 -12.36 -14.62 -5.65
CA TRP A 104 -11.88 -15.51 -4.60
C TRP A 104 -12.74 -15.46 -3.34
N GLY A 105 -13.58 -14.42 -3.19
CA GLY A 105 -14.50 -14.24 -2.08
C GLY A 105 -13.87 -13.52 -0.88
N MET A 106 -13.01 -12.53 -1.10
CA MET A 106 -12.46 -11.70 -0.01
C MET A 106 -13.56 -11.01 0.79
N ASN A 107 -13.33 -10.85 2.09
CA ASN A 107 -14.23 -10.16 3.02
C ASN A 107 -13.80 -8.72 3.25
N MET A 108 -12.52 -8.41 3.13
CA MET A 108 -11.94 -7.07 3.22
C MET A 108 -10.64 -6.98 2.44
N LEU A 109 -10.24 -5.76 2.11
CA LEU A 109 -9.02 -5.47 1.37
C LEU A 109 -8.01 -4.67 2.22
N VAL A 110 -6.77 -5.12 2.24
CA VAL A 110 -5.59 -4.37 2.70
C VAL A 110 -4.80 -3.94 1.46
N GLY A 111 -4.93 -2.68 1.08
CA GLY A 111 -4.33 -2.13 -0.16
C GLY A 111 -5.28 -1.12 -0.84
N SER A 112 -4.94 -0.57 -2.03
CA SER A 112 -3.65 -0.79 -2.65
C SER A 112 -2.55 0.01 -1.95
N VAL A 113 -1.30 -0.31 -2.27
CA VAL A 113 -0.13 0.25 -1.58
C VAL A 113 0.22 1.64 -2.07
N THR A 114 0.08 1.92 -3.38
CA THR A 114 0.40 3.22 -3.98
C THR A 114 -0.85 4.04 -4.26
N SER A 115 -0.72 5.36 -4.25
CA SER A 115 -1.86 6.30 -4.31
C SER A 115 -2.70 6.13 -5.56
N GLY A 116 -2.10 6.10 -6.76
CA GLY A 116 -2.83 5.93 -8.02
C GLY A 116 -3.62 4.63 -8.07
N CYS A 117 -2.99 3.52 -7.68
CA CYS A 117 -3.64 2.21 -7.58
C CYS A 117 -4.76 2.20 -6.53
N CYS A 118 -4.53 2.86 -5.39
CA CYS A 118 -5.54 2.96 -4.33
C CYS A 118 -6.78 3.72 -4.81
N VAL A 119 -6.63 4.85 -5.49
CA VAL A 119 -7.74 5.63 -6.06
C VAL A 119 -8.53 4.80 -7.07
N ALA A 120 -7.83 4.08 -7.97
CA ALA A 120 -8.48 3.22 -8.97
C ALA A 120 -9.30 2.10 -8.32
N VAL A 121 -8.75 1.42 -7.30
CA VAL A 121 -9.44 0.35 -6.57
C VAL A 121 -10.56 0.90 -5.68
N ALA A 122 -10.38 2.09 -5.09
CA ALA A 122 -11.41 2.72 -4.24
C ALA A 122 -12.71 2.97 -5.01
N ALA A 123 -12.62 3.30 -6.31
CA ALA A 123 -13.79 3.46 -7.16
C ALA A 123 -14.60 2.16 -7.31
N GLU A 124 -13.91 1.01 -7.40
CA GLU A 124 -14.56 -0.32 -7.49
C GLU A 124 -15.07 -0.79 -6.13
N SER A 125 -14.24 -0.67 -5.08
CA SER A 125 -14.61 -1.10 -3.73
C SER A 125 -15.81 -0.33 -3.17
N LYS A 126 -15.98 0.94 -3.55
CA LYS A 126 -17.15 1.75 -3.23
C LYS A 126 -18.43 1.16 -3.82
N ASN A 127 -18.42 0.75 -5.10
CA ASN A 127 -19.57 0.17 -5.76
C ASN A 127 -20.02 -1.14 -5.09
N ASP A 128 -19.06 -1.90 -4.56
CA ASP A 128 -19.28 -3.17 -3.87
C ASP A 128 -19.51 -3.00 -2.36
N ASN A 129 -19.38 -1.80 -1.82
CA ASN A 129 -19.34 -1.52 -0.38
C ASN A 129 -18.33 -2.41 0.36
N MET A 130 -17.19 -2.68 -0.28
CA MET A 130 -16.11 -3.50 0.26
C MET A 130 -15.25 -2.67 1.20
N PHE A 131 -15.05 -3.14 2.44
CA PHE A 131 -14.11 -2.49 3.36
C PHE A 131 -12.69 -2.54 2.80
N GLN A 132 -12.09 -1.37 2.66
CA GLN A 132 -10.73 -1.20 2.16
C GLN A 132 -9.92 -0.37 3.14
N ILE A 133 -8.69 -0.80 3.44
CA ILE A 133 -7.72 -0.02 4.21
C ILE A 133 -6.40 0.02 3.45
N THR A 134 -5.94 1.24 3.11
CA THR A 134 -4.62 1.41 2.51
C THR A 134 -3.57 1.64 3.59
N PRO A 135 -2.46 0.88 3.58
CA PRO A 135 -1.37 1.08 4.53
C PRO A 135 -0.50 2.29 4.18
N SER A 136 -0.39 2.66 2.91
CA SER A 136 0.57 3.64 2.42
C SER A 136 0.11 4.51 1.26
N GLY A 137 -1.05 4.23 0.63
CA GLY A 137 -1.63 5.13 -0.36
C GLY A 137 -1.98 6.48 0.29
N SER A 138 -1.13 7.49 0.09
CA SER A 138 -1.12 8.73 0.90
C SER A 138 -1.91 9.88 0.30
N SER A 139 -2.34 9.78 -0.97
CA SER A 139 -3.25 10.77 -1.56
C SER A 139 -4.58 10.84 -0.81
N VAL A 140 -5.07 12.05 -0.61
CA VAL A 140 -6.41 12.26 -0.03
C VAL A 140 -7.51 11.72 -0.92
N ASP A 141 -7.27 11.61 -2.24
CA ASP A 141 -8.21 11.07 -3.21
C ASP A 141 -8.52 9.58 -2.97
N CYS A 142 -7.66 8.86 -2.22
CA CYS A 142 -7.93 7.48 -1.82
C CYS A 142 -9.20 7.36 -0.99
N ILE A 143 -9.47 8.35 -0.14
CA ILE A 143 -10.56 8.33 0.85
C ILE A 143 -11.65 9.37 0.56
N GLU A 144 -11.37 10.39 -0.23
CA GLU A 144 -12.33 11.47 -0.48
C GLU A 144 -13.60 10.94 -1.16
N GLY A 145 -14.74 11.13 -0.50
CA GLY A 145 -16.04 10.65 -0.98
C GLY A 145 -16.23 9.14 -0.90
N ASN A 146 -15.35 8.39 -0.22
CA ASN A 146 -15.41 6.95 -0.04
C ASN A 146 -15.51 6.61 1.44
N ASP A 147 -16.72 6.29 1.93
CA ASP A 147 -17.00 5.97 3.33
C ASP A 147 -16.61 4.53 3.74
N ASN A 148 -16.20 3.72 2.77
CA ASN A 148 -15.73 2.34 2.92
C ASN A 148 -14.20 2.22 2.87
N VAL A 149 -13.46 3.30 2.59
CA VAL A 149 -12.00 3.32 2.44
C VAL A 149 -11.35 4.09 3.58
N PHE A 150 -10.33 3.49 4.18
CA PHE A 150 -9.57 4.06 5.31
C PHE A 150 -8.10 4.13 4.95
N GLN A 151 -7.41 5.14 5.50
CA GLN A 151 -6.00 5.41 5.27
C GLN A 151 -5.26 5.42 6.60
N VAL A 152 -4.14 4.68 6.70
CA VAL A 152 -3.34 4.58 7.93
C VAL A 152 -2.16 5.55 7.93
N CYS A 153 -1.59 5.80 6.75
CA CYS A 153 -0.42 6.67 6.59
C CYS A 153 -0.77 8.16 6.71
N PHE A 154 0.23 8.99 6.85
CA PHE A 154 0.09 10.44 6.73
C PHE A 154 -0.21 10.84 5.28
N THR A 155 -0.78 12.02 5.07
CA THR A 155 -1.31 12.41 3.77
C THR A 155 -0.31 13.22 2.94
N ASP A 156 -0.46 13.20 1.61
CA ASP A 156 0.34 13.99 0.68
C ASP A 156 0.35 15.49 1.00
N PRO A 157 -0.78 16.14 1.35
CA PRO A 157 -0.76 17.52 1.83
C PRO A 157 0.18 17.75 3.01
N ASN A 158 0.22 16.83 3.97
CA ASN A 158 1.09 16.95 5.14
C ASN A 158 2.56 16.77 4.75
N GLN A 159 2.87 15.92 3.77
CA GLN A 159 4.23 15.79 3.24
C GLN A 159 4.68 17.05 2.54
N GLY A 160 3.83 17.65 1.69
CA GLY A 160 4.15 18.88 0.98
C GLY A 160 4.41 20.05 1.93
N VAL A 161 3.52 20.26 2.92
CA VAL A 161 3.67 21.28 3.95
C VAL A 161 4.93 21.02 4.79
N GLY A 162 5.08 19.81 5.34
CA GLY A 162 6.22 19.47 6.19
C GLY A 162 7.58 19.60 5.48
N ALA A 163 7.63 19.30 4.17
CA ALA A 163 8.85 19.50 3.38
C ALA A 163 9.20 20.99 3.24
N ALA A 164 8.20 21.83 2.92
CA ALA A 164 8.43 23.27 2.77
C ALA A 164 8.85 23.90 4.11
N ASP A 165 8.16 23.55 5.20
CA ASP A 165 8.48 24.02 6.55
C ASP A 165 9.90 23.62 6.93
N TYR A 166 10.27 22.36 6.75
CA TYR A 166 11.60 21.88 7.13
C TYR A 166 12.72 22.54 6.33
N ILE A 167 12.52 22.74 5.02
CA ILE A 167 13.50 23.45 4.18
C ILE A 167 13.65 24.89 4.64
N GLY A 168 12.54 25.59 4.93
CA GLY A 168 12.53 26.97 5.38
C GLY A 168 13.10 27.17 6.76
N GLU A 169 12.60 26.44 7.76
CA GLU A 169 13.04 26.55 9.17
C GLU A 169 14.52 26.23 9.36
N ASN A 170 15.03 25.25 8.62
CA ASN A 170 16.44 24.85 8.70
C ASN A 170 17.36 25.62 7.72
N ASN A 171 16.80 26.55 6.93
CA ASN A 171 17.54 27.31 5.94
C ASN A 171 18.40 26.42 5.02
N LEU A 172 17.82 25.32 4.53
CA LEU A 172 18.52 24.33 3.74
C LEU A 172 18.98 24.89 2.39
N ALA A 173 18.17 25.77 1.80
CA ALA A 173 18.45 26.44 0.53
C ALA A 173 17.70 27.76 0.44
N SER A 174 18.18 28.70 -0.38
CA SER A 174 17.46 29.93 -0.74
C SER A 174 16.72 29.79 -2.08
N LYS A 175 17.21 28.87 -2.93
CA LYS A 175 16.64 28.57 -4.26
C LYS A 175 16.39 27.09 -4.40
N VAL A 176 15.13 26.73 -4.63
CA VAL A 176 14.66 25.35 -4.72
C VAL A 176 14.12 25.08 -6.12
N ALA A 177 14.49 23.96 -6.71
CA ALA A 177 13.82 23.42 -7.88
C ALA A 177 12.91 22.27 -7.44
N VAL A 178 11.84 22.01 -8.19
CA VAL A 178 10.98 20.85 -8.01
C VAL A 178 10.96 20.03 -9.29
N ILE A 179 11.16 18.72 -9.17
CA ILE A 179 10.94 17.77 -10.28
C ILE A 179 9.88 16.77 -9.82
N TYR A 180 8.76 16.69 -10.54
CA TYR A 180 7.61 15.90 -10.11
C TYR A 180 6.92 15.18 -11.27
N ASP A 181 6.21 14.10 -10.98
CA ASP A 181 5.35 13.40 -11.94
C ASP A 181 3.95 14.03 -11.97
N SER A 182 3.64 14.72 -13.06
CA SER A 182 2.33 15.37 -13.23
C SER A 182 1.20 14.40 -13.60
N SER A 183 1.52 13.15 -13.90
CA SER A 183 0.56 12.10 -14.20
C SER A 183 0.20 11.22 -13.00
N ASP A 184 0.91 11.39 -11.87
CA ASP A 184 0.68 10.64 -10.64
C ASP A 184 0.04 11.52 -9.55
N VAL A 185 -1.05 11.05 -8.94
CA VAL A 185 -1.79 11.78 -7.90
C VAL A 185 -0.98 11.98 -6.62
N TYR A 186 -0.11 11.04 -6.27
CA TYR A 186 0.84 11.16 -5.16
C TYR A 186 1.78 12.34 -5.37
N SER A 187 2.51 12.31 -6.46
CA SER A 187 3.54 13.30 -6.79
C SER A 187 2.96 14.70 -6.97
N SER A 188 1.87 14.83 -7.74
CA SER A 188 1.21 16.09 -8.01
C SER A 188 0.51 16.66 -6.77
N GLY A 189 -0.04 15.81 -5.91
CA GLY A 189 -0.67 16.21 -4.65
C GLY A 189 0.33 16.82 -3.65
N ILE A 190 1.47 16.18 -3.47
CA ILE A 190 2.57 16.71 -2.63
C ILE A 190 3.09 18.03 -3.20
N TYR A 191 3.40 18.05 -4.52
CA TYR A 191 3.91 19.26 -5.17
C TYR A 191 2.96 20.45 -5.01
N ALA A 192 1.66 20.25 -5.18
CA ALA A 192 0.68 21.33 -5.07
C ALA A 192 0.72 21.98 -3.68
N LYS A 193 0.81 21.20 -2.61
CA LYS A 193 0.87 21.70 -1.25
C LYS A 193 2.24 22.24 -0.86
N PHE A 194 3.31 21.63 -1.34
CA PHE A 194 4.65 22.18 -1.21
C PHE A 194 4.73 23.60 -1.81
N LYS A 195 4.20 23.79 -3.01
CA LYS A 195 4.19 25.08 -3.69
C LYS A 195 3.36 26.13 -2.95
N GLU A 196 2.21 25.74 -2.42
CA GLU A 196 1.35 26.61 -1.61
C GLU A 196 2.09 27.08 -0.36
N GLU A 197 2.69 26.16 0.40
CA GLU A 197 3.40 26.44 1.66
C GLU A 197 4.70 27.19 1.43
N ALA A 198 5.43 26.88 0.36
CA ALA A 198 6.69 27.57 0.00
C ALA A 198 6.51 29.08 -0.13
N ALA A 199 5.32 29.58 -0.48
CA ALA A 199 5.03 31.01 -0.57
C ALA A 199 5.12 31.73 0.81
N ALA A 200 5.02 31.00 1.92
CA ALA A 200 5.16 31.51 3.26
C ALA A 200 6.59 31.37 3.81
N GLN A 201 7.46 30.64 3.11
CA GLN A 201 8.80 30.33 3.55
C GLN A 201 9.86 31.35 3.09
N ASN A 202 11.09 31.18 3.54
CA ASN A 202 12.24 32.06 3.25
C ASN A 202 13.11 31.58 2.06
N PHE A 203 12.55 30.76 1.17
CA PHE A 203 13.19 30.33 -0.08
C PHE A 203 12.28 30.59 -1.28
N GLU A 204 12.87 30.56 -2.47
CA GLU A 204 12.16 30.75 -3.74
C GLU A 204 12.16 29.45 -4.55
N ILE A 205 11.01 29.05 -5.12
CA ILE A 205 10.97 28.02 -6.13
C ILE A 205 11.38 28.65 -7.47
N VAL A 206 12.58 28.33 -7.93
CA VAL A 206 13.21 28.92 -9.13
C VAL A 206 13.01 28.09 -10.39
N SER A 207 12.63 26.81 -10.26
CA SER A 207 12.33 25.91 -11.39
C SER A 207 11.29 24.86 -10.96
N GLU A 208 10.30 24.64 -11.82
CA GLU A 208 9.21 23.68 -11.60
C GLU A 208 9.12 22.82 -12.85
N GLU A 209 9.61 21.59 -12.75
CA GLU A 209 9.81 20.72 -13.91
C GLU A 209 8.97 19.44 -13.76
N ALA A 210 8.07 19.24 -14.70
CA ALA A 210 7.23 18.07 -14.75
C ALA A 210 7.81 16.98 -15.66
N PHE A 211 7.49 15.74 -15.34
CA PHE A 211 7.55 14.60 -16.25
C PHE A 211 6.23 13.81 -16.18
N THR A 212 6.11 12.75 -16.96
CA THR A 212 4.93 11.87 -16.98
C THR A 212 5.38 10.41 -17.06
N ALA A 213 4.46 9.49 -16.83
CA ALA A 213 4.69 8.06 -16.92
C ALA A 213 5.35 7.62 -18.25
N ASP A 214 5.07 8.34 -19.36
CA ASP A 214 5.63 8.04 -20.69
C ASP A 214 7.09 8.51 -20.85
N ASN A 215 7.59 9.39 -19.96
CA ASN A 215 8.91 10.02 -20.08
C ASN A 215 9.61 10.13 -18.74
N LYS A 216 9.86 8.98 -18.10
CA LYS A 216 10.40 8.86 -16.74
C LYS A 216 11.78 8.18 -16.67
N THR A 217 12.58 8.29 -17.70
CA THR A 217 13.91 7.67 -17.76
C THR A 217 15.04 8.66 -18.03
N ASP A 218 14.74 9.81 -18.64
CA ASP A 218 15.71 10.86 -18.94
C ASP A 218 15.22 12.20 -18.36
N PHE A 219 15.96 12.70 -17.40
CA PHE A 219 15.69 13.92 -16.64
C PHE A 219 16.71 15.03 -16.91
N SER A 220 17.55 14.84 -17.93
CA SER A 220 18.63 15.77 -18.26
C SER A 220 18.14 17.20 -18.53
N VAL A 221 16.97 17.35 -19.17
CA VAL A 221 16.37 18.64 -19.44
C VAL A 221 15.90 19.33 -18.16
N GLN A 222 15.20 18.59 -17.28
CA GLN A 222 14.73 19.10 -16.00
C GLN A 222 15.90 19.52 -15.11
N LEU A 223 16.93 18.68 -15.03
CA LEU A 223 18.15 18.98 -14.26
C LEU A 223 18.92 20.18 -14.81
N ALA A 224 19.03 20.29 -16.15
CA ALA A 224 19.68 21.45 -16.77
C ALA A 224 18.98 22.76 -16.42
N LYS A 225 17.65 22.79 -16.47
CA LYS A 225 16.87 23.97 -16.10
C LYS A 225 17.00 24.32 -14.62
N ALA A 226 16.96 23.32 -13.73
CA ALA A 226 17.20 23.53 -12.32
C ALA A 226 18.60 24.13 -12.05
N GLN A 227 19.63 23.58 -12.73
CA GLN A 227 20.98 24.08 -12.64
C GLN A 227 21.14 25.51 -13.20
N GLU A 228 20.55 25.80 -14.36
CA GLU A 228 20.56 27.15 -14.98
C GLU A 228 19.83 28.19 -14.12
N ALA A 229 18.74 27.80 -13.44
CA ALA A 229 18.06 28.65 -12.48
C ALA A 229 18.84 28.86 -11.17
N GLY A 230 19.92 28.12 -10.97
CA GLY A 230 20.79 28.21 -9.80
C GLY A 230 20.16 27.58 -8.56
N ALA A 231 19.35 26.53 -8.71
CA ALA A 231 18.77 25.81 -7.58
C ALA A 231 19.86 25.14 -6.74
N GLU A 232 19.81 25.38 -5.43
CA GLU A 232 20.71 24.86 -4.41
C GLU A 232 20.19 23.54 -3.82
N LEU A 233 18.85 23.33 -3.96
CA LEU A 233 18.15 22.12 -3.54
C LEU A 233 17.14 21.73 -4.62
N VAL A 234 17.03 20.42 -4.88
CA VAL A 234 16.00 19.84 -5.74
C VAL A 234 15.05 19.01 -4.87
N PHE A 235 13.80 19.43 -4.82
CA PHE A 235 12.72 18.69 -4.16
C PHE A 235 12.14 17.64 -5.11
N LEU A 236 12.05 16.41 -4.63
CA LEU A 236 11.67 15.22 -5.40
C LEU A 236 10.47 14.51 -4.75
N PRO A 237 9.24 14.99 -4.90
CA PRO A 237 8.04 14.28 -4.45
C PRO A 237 7.68 13.16 -5.44
N ILE A 238 8.54 12.15 -5.55
CA ILE A 238 8.46 11.07 -6.53
C ILE A 238 8.90 9.74 -5.91
N TYR A 239 8.76 8.65 -6.63
CA TYR A 239 9.22 7.34 -6.17
C TYR A 239 10.72 7.12 -6.38
N TYR A 240 11.28 6.18 -5.60
CA TYR A 240 12.72 5.93 -5.51
C TYR A 240 13.38 5.52 -6.84
N THR A 241 12.64 4.89 -7.74
CA THR A 241 13.20 4.45 -9.04
C THR A 241 13.59 5.65 -9.89
N GLU A 242 12.68 6.59 -10.08
CA GLU A 242 12.91 7.83 -10.83
C GLU A 242 13.94 8.71 -10.11
N ALA A 243 13.86 8.79 -8.78
CA ALA A 243 14.83 9.54 -7.97
C ALA A 243 16.26 9.00 -8.16
N SER A 244 16.45 7.68 -8.20
CA SER A 244 17.76 7.07 -8.42
C SER A 244 18.37 7.46 -9.79
N LEU A 245 17.53 7.58 -10.82
CA LEU A 245 17.93 8.03 -12.15
C LEU A 245 18.29 9.52 -12.16
N ILE A 246 17.53 10.35 -11.44
CA ILE A 246 17.80 11.78 -11.28
C ILE A 246 19.15 12.00 -10.61
N LEU A 247 19.41 11.33 -9.48
CA LEU A 247 20.70 11.44 -8.78
C LEU A 247 21.86 11.04 -9.68
N LYS A 248 21.74 9.91 -10.39
CA LYS A 248 22.78 9.44 -11.31
C LYS A 248 23.03 10.41 -12.47
N GLN A 249 21.96 11.01 -13.02
CA GLN A 249 22.08 11.97 -14.12
C GLN A 249 22.66 13.30 -13.63
N ALA A 250 22.26 13.78 -12.47
CA ALA A 250 22.81 14.98 -11.85
C ALA A 250 24.33 14.85 -11.62
N ASP A 251 24.79 13.71 -11.08
CA ASP A 251 26.21 13.42 -10.93
C ASP A 251 26.94 13.44 -12.27
N SER A 252 26.38 12.78 -13.30
CA SER A 252 26.95 12.74 -14.64
C SER A 252 27.05 14.12 -15.30
N MET A 253 26.18 15.05 -14.91
CA MET A 253 26.19 16.46 -15.36
C MET A 253 27.12 17.35 -14.53
N GLY A 254 27.68 16.84 -13.44
CA GLY A 254 28.43 17.63 -12.47
C GLY A 254 27.57 18.64 -11.70
N TYR A 255 26.27 18.37 -11.57
CA TYR A 255 25.33 19.15 -10.80
C TYR A 255 25.09 18.48 -9.44
N ALA A 256 25.51 19.13 -8.37
CA ALA A 256 25.50 18.60 -7.01
C ALA A 256 24.67 19.48 -6.05
N PRO A 257 23.36 19.61 -6.26
CA PRO A 257 22.48 20.29 -5.31
C PRO A 257 22.23 19.38 -4.10
N LYS A 258 21.61 19.92 -3.05
CA LYS A 258 20.96 19.07 -2.06
C LYS A 258 19.73 18.40 -2.68
N PHE A 259 19.45 17.16 -2.29
CA PHE A 259 18.20 16.49 -2.67
C PHE A 259 17.33 16.26 -1.45
N PHE A 260 16.04 16.54 -1.60
CA PHE A 260 15.06 16.35 -0.56
C PHE A 260 13.81 15.71 -1.16
N GLY A 261 13.29 14.67 -0.55
CA GLY A 261 12.08 14.00 -1.02
C GLY A 261 11.09 13.67 0.08
N CYS A 262 10.16 12.81 -0.25
CA CYS A 262 9.12 12.34 0.62
C CYS A 262 9.25 10.82 0.84
N ASP A 263 8.25 10.18 1.45
CA ASP A 263 8.27 8.74 1.75
C ASP A 263 8.51 7.86 0.51
N GLY A 264 8.13 8.35 -0.67
CA GLY A 264 8.41 7.68 -1.95
C GLY A 264 9.90 7.50 -2.28
N LEU A 265 10.82 8.16 -1.59
CA LEU A 265 12.26 7.93 -1.74
C LEU A 265 12.77 6.77 -0.88
N ASP A 266 11.98 6.31 0.08
CA ASP A 266 12.37 5.16 0.89
C ASP A 266 12.50 3.90 0.00
N GLY A 267 13.61 3.20 0.16
CA GLY A 267 13.97 2.07 -0.70
C GLY A 267 15.00 2.38 -1.79
N ILE A 268 15.41 3.67 -1.98
CA ILE A 268 16.38 4.06 -3.01
C ILE A 268 17.72 3.30 -2.90
N LEU A 269 18.14 2.97 -1.68
CA LEU A 269 19.37 2.21 -1.44
C LEU A 269 19.28 0.74 -1.92
N GLY A 270 18.08 0.23 -2.14
CA GLY A 270 17.82 -1.13 -2.65
C GLY A 270 17.69 -1.22 -4.18
N VAL A 271 17.80 -0.12 -4.90
CA VAL A 271 17.69 -0.12 -6.36
C VAL A 271 18.85 -0.89 -6.98
N GLU A 272 18.52 -1.84 -7.86
CA GLU A 272 19.52 -2.68 -8.50
C GLU A 272 20.51 -1.85 -9.33
N ASN A 273 21.80 -2.10 -9.17
CA ASN A 273 22.90 -1.38 -9.83
C ASN A 273 22.93 0.15 -9.56
N PHE A 274 22.33 0.61 -8.47
CA PHE A 274 22.46 1.99 -8.02
C PHE A 274 23.71 2.15 -7.17
N ASP A 275 24.52 3.18 -7.48
CA ASP A 275 25.62 3.57 -6.62
C ASP A 275 25.08 4.33 -5.40
N THR A 276 25.02 3.65 -4.26
CA THR A 276 24.45 4.20 -3.02
C THR A 276 25.20 5.41 -2.48
N SER A 277 26.45 5.64 -2.91
CA SER A 277 27.18 6.86 -2.54
C SER A 277 26.54 8.13 -3.08
N LEU A 278 25.76 8.03 -4.17
CA LEU A 278 25.01 9.15 -4.73
C LEU A 278 23.81 9.58 -3.85
N ALA A 279 23.39 8.72 -2.94
CA ALA A 279 22.33 9.03 -1.98
C ALA A 279 22.87 9.63 -0.67
N GLU A 280 24.19 9.80 -0.51
CA GLU A 280 24.75 10.41 0.67
C GLU A 280 24.31 11.87 0.79
N GLY A 281 23.70 12.23 1.92
CA GLY A 281 23.15 13.57 2.16
C GLY A 281 21.78 13.82 1.55
N VAL A 282 21.16 12.85 0.89
CA VAL A 282 19.75 12.91 0.50
C VAL A 282 18.88 12.87 1.76
N MET A 283 17.92 13.76 1.84
CA MET A 283 16.94 13.86 2.92
C MET A 283 15.57 13.43 2.43
N LEU A 284 14.78 12.82 3.30
CA LEU A 284 13.40 12.49 2.99
C LEU A 284 12.50 12.61 4.24
N LEU A 285 11.24 12.91 4.01
CA LEU A 285 10.20 12.72 5.02
C LEU A 285 9.77 11.26 5.01
N THR A 286 9.62 10.68 6.19
CA THR A 286 9.09 9.33 6.35
C THR A 286 8.20 9.27 7.59
N PRO A 287 7.10 8.49 7.58
CA PRO A 287 6.25 8.32 8.75
C PRO A 287 6.92 7.49 9.85
N PHE A 288 7.95 6.74 9.51
CA PHE A 288 8.64 5.83 10.43
C PHE A 288 10.10 5.66 10.03
N ALA A 289 10.98 5.72 11.03
CA ALA A 289 12.37 5.30 10.91
C ALA A 289 12.67 4.28 12.01
N ALA A 290 13.26 3.14 11.64
CA ALA A 290 13.48 2.02 12.57
C ALA A 290 14.44 2.36 13.73
N ASP A 291 15.23 3.41 13.58
CA ASP A 291 16.20 3.94 14.55
C ASP A 291 15.73 5.24 15.21
N ALA A 292 14.53 5.71 14.91
CA ALA A 292 13.94 6.86 15.59
C ALA A 292 13.84 6.59 17.09
N GLN A 293 14.28 7.57 17.88
CA GLN A 293 14.10 7.55 19.33
C GLN A 293 12.85 8.37 19.66
N ASP A 294 11.89 7.75 20.33
CA ASP A 294 10.67 8.39 20.86
C ASP A 294 11.01 9.43 21.93
#